data_5f50a44fda81da1df2eefad91c12e079
#
_entry.id   5f50a44fda81da1df2eefad91c12e079
#
_cell.length_a   1.000
_cell.length_b   1.000
_cell.length_c   1.000
_cell.angle_alpha   90.00
_cell.angle_beta   90.00
_cell.angle_gamma   90.00
#
_symmetry.space_group_name_H-M   'P 1'
#
loop_
_entity.id
_entity.type
_entity.pdbx_description
1 polymer ?
#
loop_
_entity_poly.entity_id
_entity_poly.type
_entity_poly.pdbx_seq_one_letter_code
_entity_poly.pdbx_strand_id
1 'polypeptide(L)'
;MSKGKNIAILLVVAIGAFYGGSLAEFQFGAFAPDWTKSLLFYTAPKSNVDYRTLDEVFTTIQQHYVKPDASGVTLTEGAAAGMVNALGDQFSRYLTPDEYRANQSFLSGQFAGIGASVQQKTDQIVLVSIMPGTPAEKAGLKAGDVVTAVDGQSTKGWTADDAVSHIRGKAGTTVKLQVSRNGQTLSFDITRENINVPSVATHVFNNRVLYVRIFEFGGRTATEFDQALRDNLKGSVNMIVLDLRDNPGGYVDAANDVISEFVSQGTSTILVSRGGKEEVKKVTGTGRAFGNRLVVLLNENSASASEITAGAIKDHGRAQLVGVKSFGKGSVQEDFPLRDGDLHLTIAIWLTPNHHSIDKAGITPDTTVTLANAQDEYAVDRTPNDFSKDTQLTAALALLGG
;
A
#
# COMPACT_ATOMS: atom_id res chain seq x y z
N MET A 1 -34.32 -45.71 33.91
CA MET A 1 -34.40 -44.38 33.22
C MET A 1 -33.44 -43.31 33.79
N SER A 2 -32.27 -43.66 34.41
CA SER A 2 -31.40 -42.63 35.03
C SER A 2 -30.04 -42.38 34.32
N LYS A 3 -29.54 -43.34 33.56
CA LYS A 3 -28.20 -43.22 32.91
C LYS A 3 -28.16 -42.21 31.74
N GLY A 4 -29.26 -42.06 31.00
CA GLY A 4 -29.30 -41.14 29.86
C GLY A 4 -29.39 -39.63 30.26
N LYS A 5 -30.04 -39.33 31.37
CA LYS A 5 -30.12 -37.96 31.89
C LYS A 5 -28.77 -37.48 32.43
N ASN A 6 -28.01 -38.36 33.08
CA ASN A 6 -26.70 -37.97 33.61
C ASN A 6 -25.65 -37.75 32.51
N ILE A 7 -25.74 -38.49 31.40
CA ILE A 7 -24.86 -38.30 30.23
C ILE A 7 -25.19 -36.96 29.52
N ALA A 8 -26.48 -36.63 29.39
CA ALA A 8 -26.88 -35.33 28.75
C ALA A 8 -26.47 -34.12 29.62
N ILE A 9 -26.56 -34.22 30.95
CA ILE A 9 -26.11 -33.16 31.86
C ILE A 9 -24.60 -33.01 31.83
N LEU A 10 -23.84 -34.11 31.80
CA LEU A 10 -22.38 -34.10 31.65
C LEU A 10 -21.94 -33.51 30.31
N LEU A 11 -22.65 -33.78 29.22
CA LEU A 11 -22.37 -33.19 27.89
C LEU A 11 -22.68 -31.69 27.86
N VAL A 12 -23.77 -31.23 28.45
CA VAL A 12 -24.13 -29.80 28.54
C VAL A 12 -23.14 -29.04 29.43
N VAL A 13 -22.71 -29.65 30.54
CA VAL A 13 -21.68 -29.06 31.41
C VAL A 13 -20.32 -29.01 30.71
N ALA A 14 -19.95 -30.04 29.95
CA ALA A 14 -18.70 -30.06 29.17
C ALA A 14 -18.71 -29.04 28.02
N ILE A 15 -19.85 -28.91 27.33
CA ILE A 15 -20.01 -27.90 26.27
C ILE A 15 -20.02 -26.47 26.90
N GLY A 16 -20.71 -26.28 28.01
CA GLY A 16 -20.71 -24.99 28.71
C GLY A 16 -19.34 -24.62 29.26
N ALA A 17 -18.57 -25.59 29.78
CA ALA A 17 -17.19 -25.39 30.21
C ALA A 17 -16.25 -25.13 29.03
N PHE A 18 -16.48 -25.78 27.89
CA PHE A 18 -15.71 -25.53 26.66
C PHE A 18 -15.94 -24.13 26.12
N TYR A 19 -17.20 -23.70 25.99
CA TYR A 19 -17.52 -22.34 25.53
C TYR A 19 -17.19 -21.27 26.57
N GLY A 20 -17.41 -21.52 27.84
CA GLY A 20 -17.03 -20.64 28.94
C GLY A 20 -15.52 -20.51 29.09
N GLY A 21 -14.79 -21.62 28.92
CA GLY A 21 -13.32 -21.67 28.93
C GLY A 21 -12.71 -20.93 27.75
N SER A 22 -13.23 -21.15 26.54
CA SER A 22 -12.73 -20.46 25.34
C SER A 22 -13.03 -18.95 25.34
N LEU A 23 -14.17 -18.52 25.91
CA LEU A 23 -14.49 -17.10 26.14
C LEU A 23 -13.59 -16.49 27.22
N ALA A 24 -13.35 -17.22 28.33
CA ALA A 24 -12.45 -16.76 29.39
C ALA A 24 -11.01 -16.69 28.90
N GLU A 25 -10.56 -17.59 28.04
CA GLU A 25 -9.22 -17.59 27.48
C GLU A 25 -9.04 -16.48 26.43
N PHE A 26 -10.07 -16.21 25.63
CA PHE A 26 -10.08 -15.09 24.70
C PHE A 26 -10.06 -13.73 25.41
N GLN A 27 -10.72 -13.62 26.58
CA GLN A 27 -10.74 -12.38 27.38
C GLN A 27 -9.68 -12.34 28.48
N PHE A 28 -9.23 -13.49 29.02
CA PHE A 28 -8.37 -13.61 30.20
C PHE A 28 -7.27 -14.65 30.06
N GLY A 29 -6.87 -15.00 28.83
CA GLY A 29 -5.95 -16.11 28.55
C GLY A 29 -4.61 -16.06 29.30
N ALA A 30 -4.14 -14.87 29.72
CA ALA A 30 -2.95 -14.70 30.53
C ALA A 30 -3.17 -15.10 32.02
N PHE A 31 -4.42 -15.16 32.50
CA PHE A 31 -4.75 -15.39 33.89
C PHE A 31 -5.35 -16.80 34.16
N ALA A 32 -5.58 -17.60 33.12
CA ALA A 32 -6.10 -18.95 33.28
C ALA A 32 -5.04 -19.86 33.92
N PRO A 33 -5.35 -20.61 35.01
CA PRO A 33 -4.41 -21.54 35.61
C PRO A 33 -3.91 -22.57 34.60
N ASP A 34 -2.62 -22.93 34.65
CA ASP A 34 -1.96 -23.81 33.67
C ASP A 34 -2.63 -25.18 33.48
N TRP A 35 -3.31 -25.70 34.53
CA TRP A 35 -4.07 -26.96 34.44
C TRP A 35 -5.32 -26.85 33.55
N THR A 36 -5.94 -25.66 33.41
CA THR A 36 -7.09 -25.48 32.50
C THR A 36 -6.65 -25.42 31.04
N LYS A 37 -5.43 -24.90 30.79
CA LYS A 37 -4.84 -24.79 29.45
C LYS A 37 -4.55 -26.19 28.86
N SER A 38 -4.07 -27.10 29.68
CA SER A 38 -3.79 -28.47 29.25
C SER A 38 -5.06 -29.28 28.95
N LEU A 39 -6.17 -28.99 29.63
CA LEU A 39 -7.46 -29.65 29.40
C LEU A 39 -8.14 -29.21 28.09
N LEU A 40 -7.82 -28.01 27.60
CA LEU A 40 -8.38 -27.40 26.37
C LEU A 40 -7.47 -27.62 25.15
N PHE A 41 -6.41 -28.40 25.26
CA PHE A 41 -5.40 -28.61 24.20
C PHE A 41 -4.75 -27.29 23.70
N TYR A 42 -4.88 -26.22 24.47
CA TYR A 42 -4.25 -24.94 24.15
C TYR A 42 -2.84 -24.90 24.74
N THR A 43 -1.85 -25.03 23.89
CA THR A 43 -0.48 -24.68 24.26
C THR A 43 -0.25 -23.22 23.94
N ALA A 44 -0.49 -22.34 24.90
CA ALA A 44 -0.03 -20.96 24.76
C ALA A 44 1.46 -20.95 24.40
N PRO A 45 1.90 -20.23 23.38
CA PRO A 45 3.33 -20.06 23.14
C PRO A 45 3.95 -19.57 24.44
N LYS A 46 5.09 -20.15 24.86
CA LYS A 46 5.82 -19.69 26.03
C LYS A 46 6.18 -18.21 25.80
N SER A 47 5.39 -17.32 26.34
CA SER A 47 5.62 -15.88 26.26
C SER A 47 6.58 -15.52 27.40
N ASN A 48 7.74 -14.94 27.07
CA ASN A 48 8.62 -14.32 28.05
C ASN A 48 8.20 -12.87 28.36
N VAL A 49 7.03 -12.43 27.85
CA VAL A 49 6.51 -11.08 28.10
C VAL A 49 5.91 -11.02 29.50
N ASP A 50 6.42 -10.12 30.33
CA ASP A 50 5.86 -9.85 31.66
C ASP A 50 4.78 -8.76 31.56
N TYR A 51 3.54 -9.20 31.39
CA TYR A 51 2.37 -8.32 31.33
C TYR A 51 2.16 -7.51 32.62
N ARG A 52 2.68 -7.96 33.77
CA ARG A 52 2.59 -7.24 35.03
C ARG A 52 3.35 -5.92 34.97
N THR A 53 4.51 -5.90 34.34
CA THR A 53 5.26 -4.65 34.13
C THR A 53 4.48 -3.65 33.30
N LEU A 54 3.74 -4.11 32.25
CA LEU A 54 2.89 -3.22 31.46
C LEU A 54 1.71 -2.67 32.29
N ASP A 55 1.10 -3.51 33.13
CA ASP A 55 0.01 -3.10 34.04
C ASP A 55 0.51 -2.09 35.09
N GLU A 56 1.69 -2.32 35.70
CA GLU A 56 2.34 -1.39 36.63
C GLU A 56 2.64 -0.03 35.97
N VAL A 57 3.17 -0.03 34.74
CA VAL A 57 3.43 1.20 33.97
C VAL A 57 2.12 1.95 33.73
N PHE A 58 1.07 1.25 33.25
CA PHE A 58 -0.24 1.85 33.00
C PHE A 58 -0.82 2.46 34.28
N THR A 59 -0.84 1.70 35.38
CA THR A 59 -1.38 2.13 36.67
C THR A 59 -0.61 3.33 37.21
N THR A 60 0.71 3.32 37.11
CA THR A 60 1.57 4.43 37.59
C THR A 60 1.31 5.70 36.77
N ILE A 61 1.15 5.60 35.44
CA ILE A 61 0.77 6.74 34.60
C ILE A 61 -0.57 7.30 35.04
N GLN A 62 -1.58 6.45 35.21
CA GLN A 62 -2.93 6.88 35.62
C GLN A 62 -2.94 7.59 36.98
N GLN A 63 -2.09 7.17 37.92
CA GLN A 63 -2.04 7.71 39.26
C GLN A 63 -1.21 8.99 39.40
N HIS A 64 -0.16 9.15 38.58
CA HIS A 64 0.88 10.15 38.84
C HIS A 64 1.13 11.12 37.69
N TYR A 65 0.61 10.83 36.48
CA TYR A 65 0.83 11.75 35.35
C TYR A 65 0.09 13.07 35.58
N VAL A 66 0.82 14.18 35.40
CA VAL A 66 0.32 15.54 35.72
C VAL A 66 -0.92 15.96 34.92
N LYS A 67 -1.14 15.38 33.75
CA LYS A 67 -2.33 15.63 32.94
C LYS A 67 -3.28 14.44 33.08
N PRO A 68 -4.54 14.62 33.60
CA PRO A 68 -5.43 13.51 33.90
C PRO A 68 -6.01 12.80 32.68
N ASP A 69 -5.77 13.32 31.47
CA ASP A 69 -6.48 12.91 30.24
C ASP A 69 -5.70 11.89 29.38
N ALA A 70 -4.75 11.12 29.97
CA ALA A 70 -4.10 10.05 29.24
C ALA A 70 -5.12 8.95 28.90
N SER A 71 -5.61 8.95 27.66
CA SER A 71 -6.58 7.95 27.17
C SER A 71 -5.97 6.54 27.25
N GLY A 72 -6.73 5.61 27.84
CA GLY A 72 -6.33 4.19 27.87
C GLY A 72 -6.13 3.61 26.46
N VAL A 73 -6.90 4.08 25.48
CA VAL A 73 -6.75 3.71 24.07
C VAL A 73 -5.38 4.14 23.56
N THR A 74 -5.01 5.41 23.72
CA THR A 74 -3.72 5.94 23.27
C THR A 74 -2.54 5.23 23.94
N LEU A 75 -2.64 4.91 25.23
CA LEU A 75 -1.59 4.17 25.94
C LEU A 75 -1.49 2.71 25.43
N THR A 76 -2.61 2.07 25.11
CA THR A 76 -2.62 0.72 24.55
C THR A 76 -2.00 0.69 23.16
N GLU A 77 -2.38 1.62 22.28
CA GLU A 77 -1.80 1.78 20.95
C GLU A 77 -0.29 2.04 21.01
N GLY A 78 0.14 2.93 21.93
CA GLY A 78 1.56 3.20 22.16
C GLY A 78 2.34 1.98 22.65
N ALA A 79 1.76 1.16 23.53
CA ALA A 79 2.36 -0.07 24.00
C ALA A 79 2.48 -1.10 22.88
N ALA A 80 1.42 -1.30 22.07
CA ALA A 80 1.43 -2.18 20.91
C ALA A 80 2.50 -1.75 19.89
N ALA A 81 2.54 -0.47 19.56
CA ALA A 81 3.56 0.09 18.67
C ALA A 81 4.98 -0.11 19.23
N GLY A 82 5.17 0.09 20.55
CA GLY A 82 6.46 -0.14 21.24
C GLY A 82 6.92 -1.60 21.17
N MET A 83 6.01 -2.56 21.31
CA MET A 83 6.32 -3.98 21.16
C MET A 83 6.79 -4.32 19.75
N VAL A 84 6.13 -3.79 18.73
CA VAL A 84 6.52 -4.03 17.34
C VAL A 84 7.85 -3.36 17.01
N ASN A 85 8.06 -2.11 17.47
CA ASN A 85 9.32 -1.39 17.30
C ASN A 85 10.52 -2.11 17.93
N ALA A 86 10.29 -2.87 19.02
CA ALA A 86 11.32 -3.67 19.67
C ALA A 86 11.86 -4.84 18.82
N LEU A 87 11.18 -5.19 17.70
CA LEU A 87 11.69 -6.14 16.71
C LEU A 87 12.90 -5.58 15.93
N GLY A 88 13.09 -4.26 15.90
CA GLY A 88 14.14 -3.60 15.11
C GLY A 88 13.90 -3.68 13.59
N ASP A 89 12.70 -4.04 13.17
CA ASP A 89 12.28 -4.11 11.77
C ASP A 89 11.52 -2.83 11.39
N GLN A 90 12.11 -2.03 10.50
CA GLN A 90 11.54 -0.76 10.05
C GLN A 90 10.25 -0.92 9.22
N PHE A 91 9.94 -2.13 8.75
CA PHE A 91 8.78 -2.40 7.91
C PHE A 91 7.63 -3.01 8.69
N SER A 92 7.87 -3.56 9.89
CA SER A 92 6.82 -4.02 10.80
C SER A 92 6.30 -2.87 11.65
N ARG A 93 4.98 -2.74 11.76
CA ARG A 93 4.35 -1.69 12.55
C ARG A 93 2.96 -2.09 13.05
N TYR A 94 2.58 -1.56 14.19
CA TYR A 94 1.19 -1.52 14.60
C TYR A 94 0.50 -0.37 13.85
N LEU A 95 -0.66 -0.63 13.30
CA LEU A 95 -1.51 0.36 12.64
C LEU A 95 -2.74 0.60 13.50
N THR A 96 -3.01 1.85 13.81
CA THR A 96 -4.31 2.24 14.37
C THR A 96 -5.43 1.92 13.37
N PRO A 97 -6.71 1.85 13.80
CA PRO A 97 -7.81 1.61 12.86
C PRO A 97 -7.88 2.62 11.71
N ASP A 98 -7.48 3.86 11.95
CA ASP A 98 -7.47 4.90 10.92
C ASP A 98 -6.32 4.73 9.93
N GLU A 99 -5.13 4.43 10.41
CA GLU A 99 -3.96 4.14 9.57
C GLU A 99 -4.16 2.88 8.73
N TYR A 100 -4.77 1.82 9.31
CA TYR A 100 -5.11 0.62 8.56
C TYR A 100 -6.09 0.92 7.43
N ARG A 101 -7.17 1.68 7.72
CA ARG A 101 -8.12 2.09 6.67
C ARG A 101 -7.47 2.92 5.58
N ALA A 102 -6.57 3.83 5.94
CA ALA A 102 -5.82 4.64 4.97
C ALA A 102 -4.93 3.77 4.08
N ASN A 103 -4.20 2.81 4.67
CA ASN A 103 -3.36 1.85 3.95
C ASN A 103 -4.17 0.98 2.98
N GLN A 104 -5.30 0.44 3.44
CA GLN A 104 -6.21 -0.36 2.59
C GLN A 104 -6.80 0.49 1.45
N SER A 105 -7.17 1.74 1.71
CA SER A 105 -7.66 2.66 0.68
C SER A 105 -6.59 2.95 -0.37
N PHE A 106 -5.36 3.15 0.05
CA PHE A 106 -4.22 3.33 -0.86
C PHE A 106 -4.02 2.10 -1.74
N LEU A 107 -3.88 0.91 -1.15
CA LEU A 107 -3.64 -0.35 -1.88
C LEU A 107 -4.83 -0.79 -2.76
N SER A 108 -6.05 -0.40 -2.41
CA SER A 108 -7.23 -0.67 -3.27
C SER A 108 -7.34 0.30 -4.46
N GLY A 109 -6.56 1.39 -4.47
CA GLY A 109 -6.70 2.48 -5.43
C GLY A 109 -8.04 3.21 -5.32
N GLN A 110 -8.72 3.10 -4.17
CA GLN A 110 -10.01 3.71 -3.92
C GLN A 110 -9.98 4.51 -2.62
N PHE A 111 -10.47 5.71 -2.66
CA PHE A 111 -10.70 6.48 -1.44
C PHE A 111 -12.05 7.21 -1.49
N ALA A 112 -12.69 7.31 -0.35
CA ALA A 112 -13.91 8.09 -0.25
C ALA A 112 -13.57 9.58 -0.05
N GLY A 113 -13.98 10.41 -1.01
CA GLY A 113 -13.63 11.82 -1.02
C GLY A 113 -14.29 12.58 -2.15
N ILE A 114 -13.67 13.68 -2.55
CA ILE A 114 -14.20 14.58 -3.60
C ILE A 114 -13.41 14.53 -4.92
N GLY A 115 -12.21 13.92 -4.95
CA GLY A 115 -11.37 13.83 -6.15
C GLY A 115 -10.59 15.10 -6.46
N ALA A 116 -10.02 15.73 -5.45
CA ALA A 116 -9.12 16.87 -5.56
C ALA A 116 -7.82 16.61 -4.80
N SER A 117 -6.70 17.07 -5.35
CA SER A 117 -5.40 17.08 -4.66
C SER A 117 -5.16 18.43 -4.01
N VAL A 118 -4.67 18.39 -2.77
CA VAL A 118 -4.35 19.59 -1.99
C VAL A 118 -2.85 19.67 -1.73
N GLN A 119 -2.36 20.90 -1.64
CA GLN A 119 -0.99 21.19 -1.23
C GLN A 119 -1.00 22.39 -0.28
N GLN A 120 -0.15 22.37 0.73
CA GLN A 120 0.14 23.54 1.53
C GLN A 120 1.13 24.43 0.78
N LYS A 121 0.73 25.69 0.54
CA LYS A 121 1.62 26.75 -0.02
C LYS A 121 1.68 27.89 0.98
N THR A 122 2.84 28.10 1.57
CA THR A 122 3.01 29.03 2.69
C THR A 122 2.02 28.65 3.81
N ASP A 123 1.05 29.50 4.14
CA ASP A 123 0.04 29.26 5.19
C ASP A 123 -1.37 28.97 4.60
N GLN A 124 -1.43 28.54 3.34
CA GLN A 124 -2.69 28.32 2.63
C GLN A 124 -2.80 26.90 2.12
N ILE A 125 -4.00 26.35 2.15
CA ILE A 125 -4.34 25.07 1.53
C ILE A 125 -4.87 25.34 0.12
N VAL A 126 -4.17 24.86 -0.90
CA VAL A 126 -4.49 25.10 -2.30
C VAL A 126 -4.86 23.81 -3.00
N LEU A 127 -5.94 23.81 -3.78
CA LEU A 127 -6.26 22.73 -4.70
C LEU A 127 -5.29 22.78 -5.89
N VAL A 128 -4.45 21.78 -6.04
CA VAL A 128 -3.43 21.75 -7.12
C VAL A 128 -3.90 21.01 -8.36
N SER A 129 -4.81 20.04 -8.19
CA SER A 129 -5.45 19.35 -9.31
C SER A 129 -6.86 18.88 -8.95
N ILE A 130 -7.71 18.77 -9.97
CA ILE A 130 -9.05 18.19 -9.88
C ILE A 130 -9.09 17.00 -10.83
N MET A 131 -9.50 15.83 -10.31
CA MET A 131 -9.59 14.62 -11.10
C MET A 131 -10.84 14.66 -11.98
N PRO A 132 -10.76 14.31 -13.27
CA PRO A 132 -11.91 14.25 -14.17
C PRO A 132 -12.99 13.27 -13.68
N GLY A 133 -14.26 13.60 -13.90
CA GLY A 133 -15.41 12.79 -13.56
C GLY A 133 -15.79 12.77 -12.07
N THR A 134 -15.02 13.44 -11.21
CA THR A 134 -15.18 13.40 -9.76
C THR A 134 -16.19 14.43 -9.21
N PRO A 135 -16.64 14.27 -7.95
CA PRO A 135 -17.51 15.26 -7.31
C PRO A 135 -16.95 16.67 -7.27
N ALA A 136 -15.64 16.84 -7.10
CA ALA A 136 -14.99 18.15 -7.12
C ALA A 136 -15.13 18.84 -8.47
N GLU A 137 -14.92 18.11 -9.58
CA GLU A 137 -15.13 18.65 -10.93
C GLU A 137 -16.60 19.00 -11.18
N LYS A 138 -17.52 18.05 -10.87
CA LYS A 138 -18.97 18.25 -11.01
C LYS A 138 -19.46 19.46 -10.22
N ALA A 139 -18.90 19.72 -9.04
CA ALA A 139 -19.20 20.89 -8.23
C ALA A 139 -18.59 22.20 -8.79
N GLY A 140 -17.63 22.13 -9.72
CA GLY A 140 -17.00 23.30 -10.32
C GLY A 140 -15.79 23.84 -9.55
N LEU A 141 -15.16 23.03 -8.70
CA LEU A 141 -13.85 23.34 -8.11
C LEU A 141 -12.78 23.40 -9.22
N LYS A 142 -11.76 24.19 -9.00
CA LYS A 142 -10.67 24.37 -9.96
C LYS A 142 -9.30 24.32 -9.29
N ALA A 143 -8.30 23.88 -10.04
CA ALA A 143 -6.92 24.04 -9.62
C ALA A 143 -6.62 25.55 -9.40
N GLY A 144 -5.91 25.84 -8.31
CA GLY A 144 -5.64 27.21 -7.84
C GLY A 144 -6.65 27.75 -6.82
N ASP A 145 -7.76 27.07 -6.55
CA ASP A 145 -8.67 27.46 -5.47
C ASP A 145 -7.95 27.34 -4.11
N VAL A 146 -8.05 28.39 -3.30
CA VAL A 146 -7.53 28.37 -1.92
C VAL A 146 -8.66 27.98 -1.00
N VAL A 147 -8.54 26.81 -0.34
CA VAL A 147 -9.53 26.35 0.64
C VAL A 147 -9.41 27.20 1.90
N THR A 148 -10.49 27.90 2.27
CA THR A 148 -10.52 28.80 3.43
C THR A 148 -11.29 28.22 4.62
N ALA A 149 -12.25 27.30 4.38
CA ALA A 149 -12.93 26.56 5.43
C ALA A 149 -13.45 25.21 4.92
N VAL A 150 -13.53 24.24 5.84
CA VAL A 150 -14.14 22.90 5.64
C VAL A 150 -15.17 22.69 6.76
N ASP A 151 -16.42 22.40 6.39
CA ASP A 151 -17.55 22.22 7.32
C ASP A 151 -17.68 23.36 8.35
N GLY A 152 -17.37 24.59 7.92
CA GLY A 152 -17.42 25.80 8.74
C GLY A 152 -16.17 26.03 9.61
N GLN A 153 -15.21 25.13 9.63
CA GLN A 153 -13.95 25.29 10.35
C GLN A 153 -12.91 25.96 9.42
N SER A 154 -12.28 27.05 9.91
CA SER A 154 -11.23 27.75 9.17
C SER A 154 -10.00 26.85 8.99
N THR A 155 -9.42 26.83 7.77
CA THR A 155 -8.19 26.10 7.46
C THR A 155 -6.92 26.86 7.85
N LYS A 156 -7.04 28.02 8.50
CA LYS A 156 -5.87 28.79 8.94
C LYS A 156 -5.04 28.00 9.94
N GLY A 157 -3.78 27.79 9.63
CA GLY A 157 -2.83 27.02 10.44
C GLY A 157 -2.91 25.50 10.24
N TRP A 158 -3.75 25.03 9.33
CA TRP A 158 -3.81 23.61 8.97
C TRP A 158 -2.63 23.22 8.08
N THR A 159 -2.23 21.96 8.23
CA THR A 159 -1.37 21.27 7.25
C THR A 159 -2.21 20.74 6.09
N ALA A 160 -1.56 20.27 5.02
CA ALA A 160 -2.26 19.59 3.93
C ALA A 160 -2.97 18.32 4.43
N ASP A 161 -2.35 17.58 5.36
CA ASP A 161 -2.91 16.35 5.94
C ASP A 161 -4.15 16.64 6.81
N ASP A 162 -4.14 17.75 7.57
CA ASP A 162 -5.33 18.21 8.30
C ASP A 162 -6.49 18.48 7.33
N ALA A 163 -6.22 19.19 6.25
CA ALA A 163 -7.24 19.48 5.24
C ALA A 163 -7.76 18.19 4.58
N VAL A 164 -6.88 17.26 4.22
CA VAL A 164 -7.26 15.96 3.64
C VAL A 164 -8.13 15.18 4.61
N SER A 165 -7.78 15.13 5.90
CA SER A 165 -8.53 14.36 6.90
C SER A 165 -9.96 14.88 7.08
N HIS A 166 -10.16 16.20 7.01
CA HIS A 166 -11.49 16.84 7.12
C HIS A 166 -12.30 16.77 5.82
N ILE A 167 -11.63 16.85 4.66
CA ILE A 167 -12.28 16.75 3.34
C ILE A 167 -12.71 15.32 3.06
N ARG A 168 -11.91 14.31 3.41
CA ARG A 168 -12.26 12.90 3.29
C ARG A 168 -13.42 12.53 4.23
N GLY A 169 -14.03 11.40 4.00
CA GLY A 169 -15.11 10.85 4.82
C GLY A 169 -15.89 9.80 4.07
N LYS A 170 -16.89 9.21 4.74
CA LYS A 170 -17.70 8.13 4.18
C LYS A 170 -18.39 8.56 2.88
N ALA A 171 -18.33 7.72 1.84
CA ALA A 171 -19.05 7.94 0.59
C ALA A 171 -20.56 8.14 0.85
N GLY A 172 -21.18 9.05 0.12
CA GLY A 172 -22.59 9.47 0.31
C GLY A 172 -22.78 10.59 1.36
N THR A 173 -21.76 10.96 2.14
CA THR A 173 -21.83 12.12 3.03
C THR A 173 -21.41 13.40 2.30
N THR A 174 -21.89 14.55 2.75
CA THR A 174 -21.57 15.86 2.16
C THR A 174 -20.50 16.55 2.97
N VAL A 175 -19.53 17.20 2.28
CA VAL A 175 -18.59 18.15 2.84
C VAL A 175 -18.90 19.54 2.30
N LYS A 176 -18.83 20.56 3.15
CA LYS A 176 -18.99 21.98 2.76
C LYS A 176 -17.61 22.61 2.64
N LEU A 177 -17.21 23.01 1.43
CA LEU A 177 -15.98 23.72 1.21
C LEU A 177 -16.25 25.21 0.94
N GLN A 178 -15.50 26.07 1.62
CA GLN A 178 -15.34 27.46 1.20
C GLN A 178 -13.96 27.64 0.58
N VAL A 179 -13.95 28.27 -0.59
CA VAL A 179 -12.69 28.56 -1.28
C VAL A 179 -12.62 30.04 -1.68
N SER A 180 -11.41 30.55 -1.75
CA SER A 180 -11.13 31.85 -2.37
C SER A 180 -10.61 31.62 -3.79
N ARG A 181 -11.32 32.18 -4.78
CA ARG A 181 -10.93 32.17 -6.20
C ARG A 181 -10.90 33.62 -6.73
N ASN A 182 -9.74 34.10 -7.11
CA ASN A 182 -9.54 35.51 -7.58
C ASN A 182 -10.09 36.53 -6.59
N GLY A 183 -9.92 36.28 -5.28
CA GLY A 183 -10.40 37.17 -4.21
C GLY A 183 -11.90 37.04 -3.87
N GLN A 184 -12.65 36.22 -4.59
CA GLN A 184 -14.07 35.93 -4.28
C GLN A 184 -14.20 34.69 -3.43
N THR A 185 -15.03 34.70 -2.39
CA THR A 185 -15.38 33.54 -1.60
C THR A 185 -16.52 32.79 -2.28
N LEU A 186 -16.28 31.49 -2.56
CA LEU A 186 -17.26 30.60 -3.14
C LEU A 186 -17.50 29.45 -2.15
N SER A 187 -18.74 28.95 -2.10
CA SER A 187 -19.13 27.81 -1.24
C SER A 187 -19.64 26.67 -2.09
N PHE A 188 -19.23 25.45 -1.75
CA PHE A 188 -19.59 24.24 -2.44
C PHE A 188 -20.03 23.17 -1.44
N ASP A 189 -21.21 22.59 -1.65
CA ASP A 189 -21.69 21.39 -0.95
C ASP A 189 -21.40 20.20 -1.87
N ILE A 190 -20.46 19.31 -1.44
CA ILE A 190 -19.94 18.26 -2.31
C ILE A 190 -20.20 16.92 -1.67
N THR A 191 -20.98 16.07 -2.32
CA THR A 191 -21.20 14.69 -1.86
C THR A 191 -19.95 13.87 -2.16
N ARG A 192 -19.39 13.25 -1.11
CA ARG A 192 -18.24 12.36 -1.25
C ARG A 192 -18.63 11.10 -2.00
N GLU A 193 -17.80 10.66 -2.93
CA GLU A 193 -17.93 9.41 -3.67
C GLU A 193 -16.69 8.54 -3.46
N ASN A 194 -16.78 7.25 -3.83
CA ASN A 194 -15.59 6.43 -3.97
C ASN A 194 -14.85 6.87 -5.24
N ILE A 195 -13.69 7.46 -5.06
CA ILE A 195 -12.82 7.93 -6.14
C ILE A 195 -11.85 6.81 -6.49
N ASN A 196 -11.85 6.41 -7.74
CA ASN A 196 -10.86 5.48 -8.27
C ASN A 196 -9.65 6.26 -8.78
N VAL A 197 -8.48 5.97 -8.22
CA VAL A 197 -7.21 6.47 -8.74
C VAL A 197 -6.63 5.39 -9.64
N PRO A 198 -6.43 5.67 -10.93
CA PRO A 198 -5.77 4.69 -11.80
C PRO A 198 -4.35 4.41 -11.32
N SER A 199 -4.00 3.14 -11.18
CA SER A 199 -2.64 2.70 -10.87
C SER A 199 -1.74 2.64 -12.11
N VAL A 200 -2.34 2.76 -13.31
CA VAL A 200 -1.66 2.67 -14.60
C VAL A 200 -1.98 3.87 -15.46
N ALA A 201 -0.96 4.46 -16.07
CA ALA A 201 -1.12 5.48 -17.10
C ALA A 201 -0.34 5.11 -18.36
N THR A 202 -0.83 5.52 -19.54
CA THR A 202 -0.25 5.15 -20.83
C THR A 202 -0.07 6.35 -21.75
N HIS A 203 0.96 6.23 -22.61
CA HIS A 203 1.14 7.10 -23.75
C HIS A 203 1.75 6.31 -24.92
N VAL A 204 1.44 6.68 -26.14
CA VAL A 204 2.04 6.04 -27.35
C VAL A 204 2.96 7.02 -28.04
N PHE A 205 4.26 6.73 -28.05
CA PHE A 205 5.26 7.52 -28.76
C PHE A 205 5.39 7.05 -30.21
N ASN A 206 5.41 8.03 -31.13
CA ASN A 206 5.65 7.82 -32.57
C ASN A 206 4.80 6.71 -33.21
N ASN A 207 3.62 6.43 -32.68
CA ASN A 207 2.74 5.32 -33.10
C ASN A 207 3.44 3.93 -33.11
N ARG A 208 4.49 3.72 -32.28
CA ARG A 208 5.29 2.50 -32.26
C ARG A 208 5.58 1.98 -30.85
N VAL A 209 5.79 2.87 -29.87
CA VAL A 209 6.20 2.52 -28.53
C VAL A 209 5.11 2.84 -27.54
N LEU A 210 4.56 1.83 -26.89
CA LEU A 210 3.67 1.99 -25.75
C LEU A 210 4.50 2.26 -24.50
N TYR A 211 4.34 3.44 -23.94
CA TYR A 211 4.80 3.76 -22.59
C TYR A 211 3.69 3.43 -21.60
N VAL A 212 4.02 2.65 -20.58
CA VAL A 212 3.12 2.28 -19.49
C VAL A 212 3.80 2.59 -18.17
N ARG A 213 3.24 3.49 -17.39
CA ARG A 213 3.68 3.77 -16.02
C ARG A 213 2.76 3.07 -15.04
N ILE A 214 3.35 2.36 -14.09
CA ILE A 214 2.64 1.79 -12.94
C ILE A 214 3.03 2.63 -11.72
N PHE A 215 2.05 3.28 -11.07
CA PHE A 215 2.28 4.13 -9.90
C PHE A 215 2.36 3.33 -8.60
N GLU A 216 1.63 2.20 -8.54
CA GLU A 216 1.61 1.27 -7.40
C GLU A 216 1.12 -0.10 -7.87
N PHE A 217 1.42 -1.15 -7.11
CA PHE A 217 0.89 -2.50 -7.34
C PHE A 217 -0.33 -2.76 -6.44
N GLY A 218 -1.42 -2.05 -6.70
CA GLY A 218 -2.67 -2.16 -5.98
C GLY A 218 -3.59 -3.27 -6.49
N GLY A 219 -4.76 -3.40 -5.87
CA GLY A 219 -5.74 -4.46 -6.21
C GLY A 219 -6.33 -4.35 -7.63
N ARG A 220 -6.16 -3.22 -8.31
CA ARG A 220 -6.66 -3.00 -9.68
C ARG A 220 -5.58 -3.04 -10.74
N THR A 221 -4.31 -3.01 -10.34
CA THR A 221 -3.17 -2.83 -11.26
C THR A 221 -3.11 -3.90 -12.34
N ALA A 222 -3.30 -5.17 -12.00
CA ALA A 222 -3.30 -6.25 -12.99
C ALA A 222 -4.36 -6.04 -14.08
N THR A 223 -5.59 -5.69 -13.68
CA THR A 223 -6.70 -5.45 -14.63
C THR A 223 -6.46 -4.21 -15.49
N GLU A 224 -5.99 -3.12 -14.88
CA GLU A 224 -5.71 -1.86 -15.58
C GLU A 224 -4.53 -2.02 -16.54
N PHE A 225 -3.51 -2.79 -16.14
CA PHE A 225 -2.35 -3.08 -16.97
C PHE A 225 -2.71 -3.95 -18.18
N ASP A 226 -3.44 -5.06 -17.99
CA ASP A 226 -3.93 -5.91 -19.08
C ASP A 226 -4.83 -5.11 -20.05
N GLN A 227 -5.69 -4.24 -19.52
CA GLN A 227 -6.51 -3.35 -20.35
C GLN A 227 -5.64 -2.36 -21.15
N ALA A 228 -4.62 -1.77 -20.53
CA ALA A 228 -3.67 -0.88 -21.19
C ALA A 228 -2.96 -1.56 -22.37
N LEU A 229 -2.53 -2.81 -22.18
CA LEU A 229 -1.94 -3.62 -23.27
C LEU A 229 -2.95 -3.91 -24.38
N ARG A 230 -4.16 -4.36 -24.03
CA ARG A 230 -5.24 -4.62 -25.01
C ARG A 230 -5.58 -3.42 -25.88
N ASP A 231 -5.64 -2.26 -25.27
CA ASP A 231 -6.09 -1.05 -25.98
C ASP A 231 -5.01 -0.48 -26.90
N ASN A 232 -3.75 -0.62 -26.52
CA ASN A 232 -2.65 0.07 -27.18
C ASN A 232 -1.73 -0.82 -28.03
N LEU A 233 -1.57 -2.12 -27.74
CA LEU A 233 -0.74 -3.01 -28.56
C LEU A 233 -1.51 -3.43 -29.82
N LYS A 234 -1.62 -2.49 -30.77
CA LYS A 234 -2.35 -2.68 -32.04
C LYS A 234 -1.55 -2.09 -33.19
N GLY A 235 -1.66 -2.74 -34.35
CA GLY A 235 -1.03 -2.24 -35.59
C GLY A 235 0.49 -2.15 -35.46
N SER A 236 1.02 -0.94 -35.59
CA SER A 236 2.47 -0.66 -35.51
C SER A 236 3.02 -0.56 -34.09
N VAL A 237 2.16 -0.48 -33.07
CA VAL A 237 2.58 -0.38 -31.65
C VAL A 237 2.96 -1.78 -31.16
N ASN A 238 4.26 -2.06 -31.12
CA ASN A 238 4.80 -3.38 -30.80
C ASN A 238 6.02 -3.35 -29.85
N MET A 239 6.36 -2.18 -29.32
CA MET A 239 7.44 -1.97 -28.35
C MET A 239 6.87 -1.35 -27.07
N ILE A 240 7.48 -1.65 -25.93
CA ILE A 240 6.97 -1.24 -24.62
C ILE A 240 8.09 -0.63 -23.78
N VAL A 241 7.82 0.51 -23.17
CA VAL A 241 8.56 1.04 -22.02
C VAL A 241 7.69 0.85 -20.79
N LEU A 242 8.10 0.01 -19.84
CA LEU A 242 7.48 -0.14 -18.54
C LEU A 242 8.18 0.76 -17.54
N ASP A 243 7.49 1.77 -17.03
CA ASP A 243 8.05 2.71 -16.07
C ASP A 243 7.59 2.37 -14.65
N LEU A 244 8.56 1.99 -13.81
CA LEU A 244 8.39 1.66 -12.40
C LEU A 244 9.08 2.69 -11.49
N ARG A 245 9.51 3.84 -12.02
CA ARG A 245 10.12 4.89 -11.22
C ARG A 245 9.11 5.44 -10.21
N ASP A 246 9.58 5.77 -9.02
CA ASP A 246 8.79 6.26 -7.88
C ASP A 246 7.63 5.33 -7.44
N ASN A 247 7.66 4.07 -7.88
CA ASN A 247 6.67 3.09 -7.50
C ASN A 247 7.12 2.35 -6.22
N PRO A 248 6.47 2.58 -5.06
CA PRO A 248 6.87 1.99 -3.77
C PRO A 248 6.59 0.49 -3.66
N GLY A 249 5.93 -0.10 -4.66
CA GLY A 249 5.52 -1.50 -4.68
C GLY A 249 4.03 -1.68 -4.42
N GLY A 250 3.69 -2.67 -3.61
CA GLY A 250 2.32 -3.08 -3.28
C GLY A 250 2.18 -4.60 -3.22
N TYR A 251 1.10 -5.15 -3.75
CA TYR A 251 0.80 -6.58 -3.69
C TYR A 251 1.74 -7.42 -4.56
N VAL A 252 2.27 -8.50 -3.97
CA VAL A 252 3.12 -9.49 -4.67
C VAL A 252 2.36 -10.16 -5.82
N ASP A 253 1.08 -10.46 -5.62
CA ASP A 253 0.26 -11.11 -6.65
C ASP A 253 0.02 -10.15 -7.85
N ALA A 254 -0.15 -8.85 -7.62
CA ALA A 254 -0.25 -7.87 -8.71
C ALA A 254 1.06 -7.78 -9.51
N ALA A 255 2.23 -7.87 -8.85
CA ALA A 255 3.52 -7.97 -9.54
C ALA A 255 3.61 -9.26 -10.37
N ASN A 256 3.18 -10.40 -9.81
CA ASN A 256 3.14 -11.68 -10.52
C ASN A 256 2.29 -11.61 -11.80
N ASP A 257 1.14 -10.95 -11.75
CA ASP A 257 0.26 -10.78 -12.90
C ASP A 257 0.91 -9.90 -13.97
N VAL A 258 1.55 -8.79 -13.57
CA VAL A 258 2.29 -7.92 -14.52
C VAL A 258 3.48 -8.66 -15.14
N ILE A 259 4.25 -9.43 -14.37
CA ILE A 259 5.35 -10.27 -14.88
C ILE A 259 4.79 -11.27 -15.90
N SER A 260 3.64 -11.86 -15.60
CA SER A 260 2.99 -12.86 -16.45
C SER A 260 2.57 -12.34 -17.83
N GLU A 261 2.42 -11.02 -17.99
CA GLU A 261 2.21 -10.40 -19.30
C GLU A 261 3.46 -10.48 -20.21
N PHE A 262 4.63 -10.59 -19.64
CA PHE A 262 5.91 -10.56 -20.36
C PHE A 262 6.65 -11.90 -20.40
N VAL A 263 6.43 -12.75 -19.40
CA VAL A 263 7.13 -14.04 -19.20
C VAL A 263 6.12 -15.16 -19.28
N SER A 264 6.31 -16.08 -20.22
CA SER A 264 5.34 -17.14 -20.52
C SER A 264 5.44 -18.37 -19.59
N GLN A 265 6.59 -18.56 -18.93
CA GLN A 265 6.82 -19.72 -18.04
C GLN A 265 7.96 -19.43 -17.07
N GLY A 266 7.94 -20.11 -15.96
CA GLY A 266 9.00 -20.06 -14.94
C GLY A 266 8.54 -19.44 -13.64
N THR A 267 9.51 -19.04 -12.82
CA THR A 267 9.30 -18.44 -11.50
C THR A 267 9.21 -16.92 -11.63
N SER A 268 8.29 -16.28 -10.93
CA SER A 268 8.26 -14.83 -10.80
C SER A 268 9.04 -14.36 -9.57
N THR A 269 8.86 -15.03 -8.44
CA THR A 269 9.58 -14.75 -7.19
C THR A 269 9.54 -15.94 -6.26
N ILE A 270 10.42 -15.98 -5.27
CA ILE A 270 10.48 -17.00 -4.23
C ILE A 270 10.31 -16.30 -2.89
N LEU A 271 9.34 -16.72 -2.09
CA LEU A 271 9.11 -16.19 -0.75
C LEU A 271 9.72 -17.17 0.27
N VAL A 272 10.57 -16.67 1.14
CA VAL A 272 11.23 -17.46 2.18
C VAL A 272 10.69 -17.02 3.54
N SER A 273 9.82 -17.84 4.13
CA SER A 273 9.20 -17.57 5.43
C SER A 273 10.00 -18.10 6.59
N ARG A 274 9.50 -17.90 7.81
CA ARG A 274 10.12 -18.37 9.06
C ARG A 274 10.50 -19.84 8.96
N GLY A 275 11.73 -20.17 9.37
CA GLY A 275 12.29 -21.52 9.31
C GLY A 275 12.86 -21.93 7.95
N GLY A 276 12.98 -20.98 7.00
CA GLY A 276 13.56 -21.23 5.68
C GLY A 276 12.61 -21.95 4.71
N LYS A 277 11.29 -21.93 4.98
CA LYS A 277 10.30 -22.53 4.08
C LYS A 277 10.13 -21.63 2.85
N GLU A 278 10.39 -22.21 1.68
CA GLU A 278 10.22 -21.54 0.40
C GLU A 278 8.82 -21.77 -0.18
N GLU A 279 8.24 -20.71 -0.72
CA GLU A 279 7.06 -20.70 -1.58
C GLU A 279 7.42 -20.09 -2.92
N VAL A 280 7.38 -20.89 -3.98
CA VAL A 280 7.72 -20.46 -5.34
C VAL A 280 6.46 -19.94 -6.03
N LYS A 281 6.43 -18.65 -6.33
CA LYS A 281 5.40 -18.05 -7.17
C LYS A 281 5.77 -18.24 -8.64
N LYS A 282 4.85 -18.77 -9.43
CA LYS A 282 5.04 -19.00 -10.87
C LYS A 282 4.22 -18.02 -11.68
N VAL A 283 4.72 -17.67 -12.87
CA VAL A 283 3.95 -16.91 -13.86
C VAL A 283 2.77 -17.75 -14.38
N THR A 284 1.69 -17.07 -14.79
CA THR A 284 0.46 -17.75 -15.26
C THR A 284 0.56 -18.26 -16.69
N GLY A 285 1.47 -17.70 -17.50
CA GLY A 285 1.66 -18.08 -18.90
C GLY A 285 0.55 -17.61 -19.85
N THR A 286 -0.28 -16.66 -19.44
CA THR A 286 -1.46 -16.18 -20.22
C THR A 286 -1.30 -14.77 -20.79
N GLY A 287 -0.10 -14.18 -20.70
CA GLY A 287 0.16 -12.79 -21.07
C GLY A 287 0.10 -12.49 -22.56
N ARG A 288 0.11 -11.20 -22.89
CA ARG A 288 -0.09 -10.67 -24.25
C ARG A 288 1.20 -10.15 -24.89
N ALA A 289 2.20 -9.84 -24.07
CA ALA A 289 3.37 -9.08 -24.52
C ALA A 289 4.66 -9.92 -24.60
N PHE A 290 4.57 -11.24 -24.72
CA PHE A 290 5.74 -12.15 -24.75
C PHE A 290 6.73 -11.83 -25.86
N GLY A 291 6.26 -11.44 -27.04
CA GLY A 291 7.09 -11.15 -28.22
C GLY A 291 7.45 -9.67 -28.40
N ASN A 292 6.90 -8.77 -27.59
CA ASN A 292 7.14 -7.34 -27.73
C ASN A 292 8.53 -6.98 -27.19
N ARG A 293 9.22 -6.07 -27.86
CA ARG A 293 10.45 -5.48 -27.30
C ARG A 293 10.10 -4.67 -26.06
N LEU A 294 10.84 -4.86 -24.99
CA LEU A 294 10.57 -4.27 -23.68
C LEU A 294 11.83 -3.62 -23.11
N VAL A 295 11.67 -2.45 -22.51
CA VAL A 295 12.64 -1.81 -21.62
C VAL A 295 11.92 -1.43 -20.33
N VAL A 296 12.58 -1.59 -19.19
CA VAL A 296 12.04 -1.23 -17.89
C VAL A 296 12.82 -0.05 -17.31
N LEU A 297 12.11 0.97 -16.82
CA LEU A 297 12.70 2.11 -16.11
C LEU A 297 12.60 1.92 -14.60
N LEU A 298 13.69 2.21 -13.89
CA LEU A 298 13.81 2.16 -12.43
C LEU A 298 14.50 3.40 -11.88
N ASN A 299 14.16 3.76 -10.65
CA ASN A 299 14.92 4.72 -9.86
C ASN A 299 15.05 4.26 -8.39
N GLU A 300 15.70 5.08 -7.56
CA GLU A 300 15.95 4.81 -6.14
C GLU A 300 14.68 4.66 -5.29
N ASN A 301 13.54 5.08 -5.79
CA ASN A 301 12.24 4.95 -5.15
C ASN A 301 11.43 3.73 -5.65
N SER A 302 11.94 3.02 -6.66
CA SER A 302 11.36 1.73 -7.09
C SER A 302 11.62 0.68 -6.02
N ALA A 303 10.56 0.17 -5.36
CA ALA A 303 10.71 -0.71 -4.21
C ALA A 303 9.78 -1.93 -4.24
N SER A 304 10.10 -2.99 -3.50
CA SER A 304 9.21 -4.14 -3.21
C SER A 304 8.67 -4.81 -4.50
N ALA A 305 7.34 -4.76 -4.76
CA ALA A 305 6.70 -5.33 -5.95
C ALA A 305 7.28 -4.81 -7.27
N SER A 306 7.75 -3.55 -7.32
CA SER A 306 8.48 -3.01 -8.46
C SER A 306 9.80 -3.74 -8.67
N GLU A 307 10.51 -4.05 -7.58
CA GLU A 307 11.77 -4.79 -7.63
C GLU A 307 11.56 -6.28 -7.93
N ILE A 308 10.45 -6.89 -7.44
CA ILE A 308 10.03 -8.24 -7.83
C ILE A 308 9.83 -8.28 -9.35
N THR A 309 9.10 -7.29 -9.90
CA THR A 309 8.84 -7.21 -11.35
C THR A 309 10.12 -7.03 -12.15
N ALA A 310 10.96 -6.07 -11.78
CA ALA A 310 12.21 -5.81 -12.46
C ALA A 310 13.21 -6.97 -12.35
N GLY A 311 13.32 -7.57 -11.16
CA GLY A 311 14.19 -8.71 -10.89
C GLY A 311 13.80 -9.95 -11.69
N ALA A 312 12.51 -10.26 -11.77
CA ALA A 312 12.00 -11.35 -12.58
C ALA A 312 12.28 -11.13 -14.07
N ILE A 313 11.98 -9.94 -14.59
CA ILE A 313 12.24 -9.57 -15.99
C ILE A 313 13.73 -9.69 -16.31
N LYS A 314 14.60 -9.24 -15.42
CA LYS A 314 16.06 -9.32 -15.57
C LYS A 314 16.55 -10.77 -15.54
N ASP A 315 16.13 -11.55 -14.55
CA ASP A 315 16.57 -12.95 -14.39
C ASP A 315 16.13 -13.85 -15.54
N HIS A 316 14.96 -13.56 -16.14
CA HIS A 316 14.50 -14.22 -17.37
C HIS A 316 15.17 -13.71 -18.65
N GLY A 317 16.04 -12.71 -18.56
CA GLY A 317 16.64 -12.09 -19.75
C GLY A 317 15.61 -11.45 -20.70
N ARG A 318 14.45 -11.07 -20.15
CA ARG A 318 13.30 -10.63 -20.96
C ARG A 318 13.44 -9.21 -21.49
N ALA A 319 14.10 -8.32 -20.74
CA ALA A 319 14.30 -6.94 -21.11
C ALA A 319 15.54 -6.35 -20.43
N GLN A 320 16.02 -5.23 -20.96
CA GLN A 320 17.02 -4.39 -20.32
C GLN A 320 16.36 -3.43 -19.32
N LEU A 321 17.04 -3.22 -18.20
CA LEU A 321 16.67 -2.25 -17.18
C LEU A 321 17.50 -0.99 -17.37
N VAL A 322 16.87 0.17 -17.33
CA VAL A 322 17.48 1.50 -17.50
C VAL A 322 17.13 2.40 -16.33
N GLY A 323 18.04 3.25 -15.90
CA GLY A 323 17.83 4.21 -14.84
C GLY A 323 18.90 4.16 -13.78
N VAL A 324 18.52 4.24 -12.52
CA VAL A 324 19.45 4.10 -11.38
C VAL A 324 19.04 2.94 -10.50
N LYS A 325 19.92 2.56 -9.56
CA LYS A 325 19.72 1.44 -8.65
C LYS A 325 18.46 1.64 -7.81
N SER A 326 17.65 0.58 -7.67
CA SER A 326 16.40 0.59 -6.90
C SER A 326 16.64 0.59 -5.38
N PHE A 327 15.56 0.68 -4.61
CA PHE A 327 15.56 0.88 -3.17
C PHE A 327 16.20 -0.26 -2.37
N GLY A 328 15.85 -1.51 -2.66
CA GLY A 328 16.34 -2.68 -1.91
C GLY A 328 15.42 -3.12 -0.77
N LYS A 329 14.11 -3.18 -0.99
CA LYS A 329 13.15 -3.74 -0.03
C LYS A 329 12.92 -5.23 -0.29
N GLY A 330 13.70 -6.08 0.37
CA GLY A 330 13.64 -7.55 0.24
C GLY A 330 12.63 -8.24 1.15
N SER A 331 11.83 -7.51 1.92
CA SER A 331 10.87 -8.06 2.89
C SER A 331 9.43 -8.02 2.39
N VAL A 332 8.63 -9.01 2.83
CA VAL A 332 7.19 -9.11 2.58
C VAL A 332 6.45 -9.00 3.90
N GLN A 333 5.46 -8.11 3.94
CA GLN A 333 4.60 -7.93 5.10
C GLN A 333 3.22 -8.52 4.83
N GLU A 334 2.56 -8.92 5.91
CA GLU A 334 1.15 -9.32 5.93
C GLU A 334 0.44 -8.56 7.05
N ASP A 335 -0.83 -8.25 6.80
CA ASP A 335 -1.69 -7.57 7.75
C ASP A 335 -2.43 -8.62 8.60
N PHE A 336 -2.35 -8.47 9.93
CA PHE A 336 -3.05 -9.30 10.90
C PHE A 336 -4.03 -8.43 11.68
N PRO A 337 -5.34 -8.50 11.34
CA PRO A 337 -6.36 -7.72 12.03
C PRO A 337 -6.40 -8.02 13.52
N LEU A 338 -6.34 -6.98 14.33
CA LEU A 338 -6.47 -7.04 15.77
C LEU A 338 -7.83 -6.47 16.19
N ARG A 339 -8.17 -6.60 17.47
CA ARG A 339 -9.40 -6.02 18.02
C ARG A 339 -9.46 -4.50 17.80
N ASP A 340 -8.36 -3.81 18.05
CA ASP A 340 -8.28 -2.35 18.00
C ASP A 340 -7.05 -1.96 17.14
N GLY A 341 -7.13 -2.15 15.81
CA GLY A 341 -6.07 -1.86 14.87
C GLY A 341 -5.63 -3.07 14.06
N ASP A 342 -4.41 -3.03 13.56
CA ASP A 342 -3.82 -4.07 12.73
C ASP A 342 -2.31 -4.21 13.00
N LEU A 343 -1.79 -5.41 12.83
CA LEU A 343 -0.37 -5.68 12.88
C LEU A 343 0.18 -5.95 11.49
N HIS A 344 0.80 -4.93 10.90
CA HIS A 344 1.57 -5.05 9.66
C HIS A 344 2.94 -5.66 10.00
N LEU A 345 3.15 -6.94 9.68
CA LEU A 345 4.31 -7.68 10.16
C LEU A 345 5.09 -8.30 9.00
N THR A 346 6.41 -8.20 9.03
CA THR A 346 7.29 -8.93 8.11
C THR A 346 7.20 -10.43 8.40
N ILE A 347 6.71 -11.18 7.40
CA ILE A 347 6.51 -12.64 7.48
C ILE A 347 7.47 -13.43 6.61
N ALA A 348 8.06 -12.80 5.60
CA ALA A 348 8.96 -13.43 4.66
C ALA A 348 9.99 -12.44 4.11
N ILE A 349 11.07 -12.97 3.56
CA ILE A 349 11.93 -12.30 2.59
C ILE A 349 11.63 -12.85 1.21
N TRP A 350 11.86 -12.07 0.17
CA TRP A 350 11.71 -12.57 -1.19
C TRP A 350 13.04 -12.59 -1.92
N LEU A 351 13.14 -13.52 -2.86
CA LEU A 351 14.29 -13.70 -3.75
C LEU A 351 13.82 -13.60 -5.20
N THR A 352 14.72 -13.19 -6.07
CA THR A 352 14.50 -13.24 -7.51
C THR A 352 14.41 -14.70 -8.00
N PRO A 353 13.94 -14.97 -9.23
CA PRO A 353 13.92 -16.34 -9.78
C PRO A 353 15.25 -17.09 -9.67
N ASN A 354 16.37 -16.40 -9.78
CA ASN A 354 17.71 -16.97 -9.65
C ASN A 354 18.23 -16.98 -8.19
N HIS A 355 17.35 -16.88 -7.20
CA HIS A 355 17.66 -16.90 -5.76
C HIS A 355 18.55 -15.73 -5.27
N HIS A 356 18.57 -14.61 -5.98
CA HIS A 356 19.30 -13.43 -5.50
C HIS A 356 18.47 -12.65 -4.49
N SER A 357 19.06 -12.37 -3.33
CA SER A 357 18.49 -11.42 -2.37
C SER A 357 18.78 -9.99 -2.81
N ILE A 358 17.77 -9.15 -2.74
CA ILE A 358 17.91 -7.72 -3.05
C ILE A 358 17.83 -6.84 -1.80
N ASP A 359 17.63 -7.45 -0.63
CA ASP A 359 17.47 -6.71 0.62
C ASP A 359 18.68 -5.81 0.87
N LYS A 360 18.43 -4.51 1.06
CA LYS A 360 19.45 -3.43 1.17
C LYS A 360 20.40 -3.32 -0.04
N ALA A 361 20.32 -4.26 -0.97
CA ALA A 361 21.17 -4.28 -2.17
C ALA A 361 20.53 -3.59 -3.37
N GLY A 362 19.20 -3.66 -3.50
CA GLY A 362 18.47 -3.17 -4.67
C GLY A 362 18.83 -3.88 -5.96
N ILE A 363 18.16 -3.51 -7.04
CA ILE A 363 18.42 -4.00 -8.39
C ILE A 363 19.22 -2.96 -9.16
N THR A 364 20.39 -3.33 -9.64
CA THR A 364 21.21 -2.48 -10.50
C THR A 364 20.70 -2.59 -11.93
N PRO A 365 20.38 -1.48 -12.62
CA PRO A 365 19.98 -1.49 -14.03
C PRO A 365 21.13 -1.94 -14.92
N ASP A 366 20.80 -2.43 -16.12
CA ASP A 366 21.79 -2.84 -17.13
C ASP A 366 22.45 -1.61 -17.78
N THR A 367 21.68 -0.52 -17.90
CA THR A 367 22.16 0.77 -18.38
C THR A 367 21.88 1.83 -17.33
N THR A 368 22.95 2.31 -16.67
CA THR A 368 22.82 3.37 -15.67
C THR A 368 22.69 4.73 -16.37
N VAL A 369 21.58 5.41 -16.14
CA VAL A 369 21.31 6.77 -16.63
C VAL A 369 20.72 7.59 -15.49
N THR A 370 21.28 8.78 -15.23
CA THR A 370 20.79 9.70 -14.22
C THR A 370 20.00 10.84 -14.87
N LEU A 371 18.96 11.32 -14.16
CA LEU A 371 18.33 12.59 -14.50
C LEU A 371 19.21 13.75 -14.02
N ALA A 372 19.22 14.86 -14.75
CA ALA A 372 19.89 16.08 -14.31
C ALA A 372 19.18 16.68 -13.09
N ASN A 373 17.85 16.67 -13.11
CA ASN A 373 16.99 17.05 -11.99
C ASN A 373 15.82 16.08 -11.90
N ALA A 374 15.29 15.83 -10.70
CA ALA A 374 14.12 14.96 -10.53
C ALA A 374 12.88 15.47 -11.31
N GLN A 375 12.76 16.79 -11.48
CA GLN A 375 11.66 17.41 -12.24
C GLN A 375 11.75 17.19 -13.76
N ASP A 376 12.87 16.68 -14.26
CA ASP A 376 13.05 16.35 -15.67
C ASP A 376 12.41 14.99 -16.04
N GLU A 377 11.96 14.23 -15.05
CA GLU A 377 11.22 12.99 -15.27
C GLU A 377 9.90 13.24 -16.01
N TYR A 378 9.64 12.46 -17.04
CA TYR A 378 8.41 12.55 -17.82
C TYR A 378 7.19 12.23 -16.96
N ALA A 379 6.25 13.15 -16.93
CA ALA A 379 4.99 13.01 -16.20
C ALA A 379 3.85 12.85 -17.21
N VAL A 380 3.42 11.61 -17.43
CA VAL A 380 2.42 11.23 -18.42
C VAL A 380 1.07 11.93 -18.23
N ASP A 381 0.76 12.32 -17.01
CA ASP A 381 -0.46 13.01 -16.60
C ASP A 381 -0.39 14.55 -16.76
N ARG A 382 0.81 15.12 -16.95
CA ARG A 382 1.04 16.57 -17.00
C ARG A 382 1.45 17.10 -18.36
N THR A 383 2.42 16.44 -18.98
CA THR A 383 3.04 16.86 -20.24
C THR A 383 3.22 15.69 -21.19
N PRO A 384 2.12 15.12 -21.72
CA PRO A 384 2.17 13.83 -22.45
C PRO A 384 3.06 13.83 -23.69
N ASN A 385 3.49 14.98 -24.21
CA ASN A 385 4.29 15.10 -25.43
C ASN A 385 5.70 15.67 -25.20
N ASP A 386 6.05 16.11 -24.00
CA ASP A 386 7.37 16.67 -23.70
C ASP A 386 8.15 15.76 -22.76
N PHE A 387 9.06 14.98 -23.31
CA PHE A 387 10.01 14.15 -22.57
C PHE A 387 11.46 14.52 -22.87
N SER A 388 11.70 15.69 -23.49
CA SER A 388 13.02 16.09 -24.02
C SER A 388 14.11 16.17 -22.95
N LYS A 389 13.74 16.37 -21.69
CA LYS A 389 14.66 16.42 -20.55
C LYS A 389 14.82 15.12 -19.82
N ASP A 390 13.92 14.15 -20.04
CA ASP A 390 14.01 12.82 -19.43
C ASP A 390 15.05 11.96 -20.17
N THR A 391 16.29 12.02 -19.69
CA THR A 391 17.41 11.27 -20.25
C THR A 391 17.23 9.77 -20.10
N GLN A 392 16.53 9.30 -19.07
CA GLN A 392 16.25 7.87 -18.84
C GLN A 392 15.23 7.35 -19.86
N LEU A 393 14.12 8.07 -20.06
CA LEU A 393 13.13 7.71 -21.07
C LEU A 393 13.72 7.80 -22.47
N THR A 394 14.51 8.83 -22.76
CA THR A 394 15.22 8.98 -24.05
C THR A 394 16.13 7.78 -24.30
N ALA A 395 16.89 7.33 -23.32
CA ALA A 395 17.74 6.14 -23.44
C ALA A 395 16.91 4.87 -23.67
N ALA A 396 15.79 4.70 -22.97
CA ALA A 396 14.89 3.57 -23.16
C ALA A 396 14.30 3.52 -24.59
N LEU A 397 13.85 4.66 -25.10
CA LEU A 397 13.34 4.77 -26.48
C LEU A 397 14.43 4.47 -27.51
N ALA A 398 15.64 4.96 -27.31
CA ALA A 398 16.78 4.67 -28.20
C ALA A 398 17.13 3.17 -28.24
N LEU A 399 17.10 2.47 -27.09
CA LEU A 399 17.29 1.02 -27.02
C LEU A 399 16.20 0.24 -27.78
N LEU A 400 15.00 0.77 -27.87
CA LEU A 400 13.91 0.20 -28.66
C LEU A 400 13.99 0.58 -30.15
N GLY A 401 14.92 1.47 -30.58
CA GLY A 401 15.01 1.94 -31.96
C GLY A 401 13.86 2.88 -32.33
N GLY A 402 13.41 3.64 -31.34
CA GLY A 402 12.33 4.64 -31.43
C GLY A 402 12.88 6.04 -31.68
#